data_d9b67339e85e24c362dc967a7eaae2df
#
_entry.id   d9b67339e85e24c362dc967a7eaae2df
#
_cell.length_a   1.000
_cell.length_b   1.000
_cell.length_c   1.000
_cell.angle_alpha   90.00
_cell.angle_beta   90.00
_cell.angle_gamma   90.00
#
_symmetry.space_group_name_H-M   'P 1'
#
loop_
_entity.id
_entity.type
_entity.pdbx_description
1 polymer ?
#
loop_
_entity_poly.entity_id
_entity_poly.type
_entity_poly.pdbx_seq_one_letter_code
_entity_poly.pdbx_strand_id
1 'polypeptide(L)'
;MWHSGVCFKRRYVMVYGIFAFFGIRRPFSVDLPAKTERVCFFKVPIKERNVPLLISVIIIIALTGLDQLTKHLATVYLAPVGSMPFIPGVMELRYVLNDGAAFSMLADAEWGRVFLIVVTGLALAALAVYFFWKKPSSWLERWVFILVFSGGLGNLIDRVLNGYVVDFFATTFMNFAVFNVADCFVCVGAALFVIAVLRQELDAKKEQKAGTDENA
;
A
#
# COMPACT_ATOMS: atom_id res chain seq x y z
N MET A 1 -8.36 -45.65 -9.54
CA MET A 1 -9.15 -44.41 -9.64
C MET A 1 -8.19 -43.26 -9.62
N TRP A 2 -8.00 -42.60 -10.73
CA TRP A 2 -7.01 -41.54 -10.95
C TRP A 2 -7.69 -40.19 -10.78
N HIS A 3 -7.26 -39.38 -9.82
CA HIS A 3 -7.67 -37.98 -9.73
C HIS A 3 -6.58 -37.09 -10.36
N SER A 4 -6.89 -36.55 -11.51
CA SER A 4 -6.11 -35.55 -12.24
C SER A 4 -6.09 -34.23 -11.47
N GLY A 5 -4.99 -33.93 -10.79
CA GLY A 5 -4.75 -32.63 -10.18
C GLY A 5 -4.25 -31.63 -11.20
N VAL A 6 -5.07 -30.63 -11.54
CA VAL A 6 -4.68 -29.51 -12.39
C VAL A 6 -3.77 -28.57 -11.59
N CYS A 7 -2.50 -28.51 -11.96
CA CYS A 7 -1.52 -27.59 -11.38
C CYS A 7 -1.62 -26.23 -12.06
N PHE A 8 -2.26 -25.26 -11.39
CA PHE A 8 -2.42 -23.90 -11.89
C PHE A 8 -1.25 -23.01 -11.48
N LYS A 9 -0.59 -22.40 -12.45
CA LYS A 9 0.52 -21.42 -12.34
C LYS A 9 0.01 -20.10 -11.73
N ARG A 10 -0.10 -20.03 -10.38
CA ARG A 10 -0.79 -18.89 -9.68
C ARG A 10 0.11 -17.73 -9.24
N ARG A 11 1.44 -17.77 -9.47
CA ARG A 11 2.37 -16.83 -8.82
C ARG A 11 2.80 -15.60 -9.64
N TYR A 12 2.62 -15.58 -10.95
CA TYR A 12 3.15 -14.50 -11.80
C TYR A 12 2.19 -13.34 -12.10
N VAL A 13 0.96 -13.39 -11.61
CA VAL A 13 -0.08 -12.44 -12.02
C VAL A 13 0.01 -11.10 -11.30
N MET A 14 0.60 -11.04 -10.09
CA MET A 14 0.64 -9.81 -9.30
C MET A 14 1.59 -8.76 -9.88
N VAL A 15 2.80 -9.16 -10.27
CA VAL A 15 3.81 -8.26 -10.85
C VAL A 15 3.37 -7.75 -12.22
N TYR A 16 2.77 -8.62 -13.05
CA TYR A 16 2.30 -8.23 -14.39
C TYR A 16 1.10 -7.26 -14.36
N GLY A 17 0.21 -7.37 -13.37
CA GLY A 17 -0.94 -6.48 -13.26
C GLY A 17 -0.55 -5.02 -12.96
N ILE A 18 0.46 -4.82 -12.13
CA ILE A 18 0.94 -3.49 -11.75
C ILE A 18 1.76 -2.85 -12.88
N PHE A 19 2.63 -3.62 -13.54
CA PHE A 19 3.40 -3.11 -14.69
C PHE A 19 2.52 -2.78 -15.90
N ALA A 20 1.45 -3.53 -16.14
CA ALA A 20 0.48 -3.22 -17.19
C ALA A 20 -0.31 -1.93 -16.91
N PHE A 21 -0.59 -1.62 -15.64
CA PHE A 21 -1.28 -0.41 -15.23
C PHE A 21 -0.40 0.85 -15.43
N PHE A 22 0.93 0.73 -15.29
CA PHE A 22 1.88 1.84 -15.52
C PHE A 22 2.42 1.94 -16.96
N GLY A 23 1.90 1.16 -17.92
CA GLY A 23 2.28 1.29 -19.34
C GLY A 23 3.72 0.87 -19.70
N ILE A 24 4.42 0.17 -18.81
CA ILE A 24 5.80 -0.29 -19.04
C ILE A 24 5.78 -1.54 -19.93
N ARG A 25 6.22 -1.39 -21.18
CA ARG A 25 6.34 -2.48 -22.15
C ARG A 25 7.35 -3.53 -21.65
N ARG A 26 7.02 -4.81 -21.86
CA ARG A 26 7.77 -6.01 -21.45
C ARG A 26 9.28 -5.88 -21.71
N PRO A 27 10.13 -6.08 -20.72
CA PRO A 27 11.51 -6.44 -20.98
C PRO A 27 11.63 -7.96 -21.04
N PHE A 28 12.20 -8.45 -22.11
CA PHE A 28 12.71 -9.80 -22.34
C PHE A 28 11.71 -10.96 -22.50
N SER A 29 11.67 -11.49 -23.72
CA SER A 29 11.20 -12.85 -24.03
C SER A 29 12.28 -13.85 -23.65
N VAL A 30 12.02 -14.66 -22.60
CA VAL A 30 12.83 -15.83 -22.31
C VAL A 30 12.15 -17.01 -22.99
N ASP A 31 12.77 -17.58 -24.04
CA ASP A 31 12.36 -18.83 -24.65
C ASP A 31 12.58 -19.97 -23.63
N LEU A 32 11.49 -20.56 -23.17
CA LEU A 32 11.53 -21.71 -22.26
C LEU A 32 11.67 -23.00 -23.07
N PRO A 33 12.58 -23.91 -22.71
CA PRO A 33 12.68 -25.22 -23.37
C PRO A 33 11.44 -26.06 -23.13
N ALA A 34 11.03 -26.78 -24.16
CA ALA A 34 9.76 -27.53 -24.28
C ALA A 34 9.75 -28.90 -23.57
N LYS A 35 10.49 -29.11 -22.50
CA LYS A 35 10.42 -30.34 -21.69
C LYS A 35 10.23 -29.99 -20.22
N THR A 36 8.98 -30.04 -19.77
CA THR A 36 8.62 -29.92 -18.36
C THR A 36 8.45 -31.33 -17.79
N GLU A 37 9.48 -31.87 -17.18
CA GLU A 37 9.33 -33.02 -16.28
C GLU A 37 8.66 -32.53 -14.99
N ARG A 38 7.72 -33.36 -14.51
CA ARG A 38 6.88 -33.03 -13.34
C ARG A 38 7.71 -33.23 -12.06
N VAL A 39 8.20 -32.15 -11.49
CA VAL A 39 8.76 -32.18 -10.15
C VAL A 39 7.62 -32.02 -9.14
N CYS A 40 7.32 -33.08 -8.40
CA CYS A 40 6.38 -33.04 -7.28
C CYS A 40 7.08 -32.43 -6.08
N PHE A 41 6.97 -31.12 -5.90
CA PHE A 41 7.46 -30.48 -4.68
C PHE A 41 6.57 -30.77 -3.48
N PHE A 42 7.19 -31.25 -2.43
CA PHE A 42 6.61 -31.45 -1.10
C PHE A 42 6.14 -30.08 -0.58
N LYS A 43 4.84 -29.84 -0.66
CA LYS A 43 4.21 -28.63 -0.18
C LYS A 43 4.21 -28.67 1.35
N VAL A 44 5.17 -28.03 1.99
CA VAL A 44 5.07 -27.75 3.42
C VAL A 44 3.83 -26.86 3.61
N PRO A 45 2.78 -27.31 4.29
CA PRO A 45 1.62 -26.48 4.55
C PRO A 45 2.03 -25.44 5.60
N ILE A 46 2.49 -24.29 5.16
CA ILE A 46 2.44 -23.10 6.02
C ILE A 46 0.95 -22.88 6.25
N LYS A 47 0.47 -23.23 7.46
CA LYS A 47 -0.89 -23.02 7.90
C LYS A 47 -1.12 -21.51 7.89
N GLU A 48 -1.56 -21.01 6.76
CA GLU A 48 -1.92 -19.60 6.63
C GLU A 48 -3.01 -19.34 7.65
N ARG A 49 -2.68 -18.57 8.68
CA ARG A 49 -3.69 -17.99 9.57
C ARG A 49 -4.51 -17.06 8.70
N ASN A 50 -5.62 -17.56 8.19
CA ASN A 50 -6.62 -16.73 7.55
C ASN A 50 -7.16 -15.78 8.61
N VAL A 51 -6.55 -14.59 8.70
CA VAL A 51 -7.17 -13.48 9.43
C VAL A 51 -8.51 -13.26 8.72
N PRO A 52 -9.65 -13.44 9.39
CA PRO A 52 -10.94 -13.25 8.75
C PRO A 52 -11.00 -11.88 8.10
N LEU A 53 -11.63 -11.78 6.95
CA LEU A 53 -11.84 -10.50 6.24
C LEU A 53 -12.41 -9.43 7.20
N LEU A 54 -13.29 -9.83 8.09
CA LEU A 54 -13.88 -8.99 9.13
C LEU A 54 -12.82 -8.28 9.99
N ILE A 55 -11.75 -8.98 10.39
CA ILE A 55 -10.67 -8.37 11.20
C ILE A 55 -9.94 -7.29 10.38
N SER A 56 -9.68 -7.53 9.08
CA SER A 56 -9.07 -6.52 8.22
C SER A 56 -9.94 -5.27 8.11
N VAL A 57 -11.25 -5.43 7.98
CA VAL A 57 -12.20 -4.32 7.93
C VAL A 57 -12.23 -3.56 9.27
N ILE A 58 -12.25 -4.26 10.40
CA ILE A 58 -12.22 -3.64 11.74
C ILE A 58 -10.92 -2.82 11.91
N ILE A 59 -9.77 -3.35 11.49
CA ILE A 59 -8.50 -2.63 11.57
C ILE A 59 -8.51 -1.39 10.67
N ILE A 60 -9.03 -1.48 9.45
CA ILE A 60 -9.16 -0.33 8.54
C ILE A 60 -10.01 0.76 9.20
N ILE A 61 -11.16 0.41 9.76
CA ILE A 61 -12.03 1.37 10.45
C ILE A 61 -11.30 2.01 11.65
N ALA A 62 -10.59 1.22 12.44
CA ALA A 62 -9.84 1.70 13.59
C ALA A 62 -8.70 2.65 13.21
N LEU A 63 -7.91 2.31 12.18
CA LEU A 63 -6.81 3.15 11.70
C LEU A 63 -7.31 4.44 11.05
N THR A 64 -8.35 4.36 10.22
CA THR A 64 -8.99 5.56 9.63
C THR A 64 -9.60 6.43 10.74
N GLY A 65 -10.24 5.83 11.75
CA GLY A 65 -10.77 6.55 12.91
C GLY A 65 -9.66 7.21 13.74
N LEU A 66 -8.51 6.55 13.92
CA LEU A 66 -7.35 7.14 14.58
C LEU A 66 -6.81 8.36 13.81
N ASP A 67 -6.69 8.26 12.48
CA ASP A 67 -6.29 9.40 11.65
C ASP A 67 -7.26 10.58 11.81
N GLN A 68 -8.56 10.35 11.67
CA GLN A 68 -9.57 11.39 11.82
C GLN A 68 -9.59 12.00 13.23
N LEU A 69 -9.39 11.18 14.27
CA LEU A 69 -9.29 11.65 15.64
C LEU A 69 -8.07 12.57 15.82
N THR A 70 -6.89 12.18 15.32
CA THR A 70 -5.68 13.01 15.45
C THR A 70 -5.80 14.31 14.68
N LYS A 71 -6.41 14.34 13.51
CA LYS A 71 -6.73 15.54 12.73
C LYS A 71 -7.71 16.45 13.47
N HIS A 72 -8.74 15.88 14.07
CA HIS A 72 -9.67 16.63 14.91
C HIS A 72 -8.98 17.26 16.11
N LEU A 73 -8.14 16.50 16.83
CA LEU A 73 -7.35 17.03 17.96
C LEU A 73 -6.41 18.16 17.50
N ALA A 74 -5.74 18.00 16.35
CA ALA A 74 -4.91 19.05 15.77
C ALA A 74 -5.76 20.31 15.46
N THR A 75 -6.95 20.15 14.92
CA THR A 75 -7.85 21.29 14.66
C THR A 75 -8.29 21.99 15.94
N VAL A 76 -8.62 21.23 17.00
CA VAL A 76 -9.12 21.82 18.26
C VAL A 76 -7.99 22.48 19.06
N TYR A 77 -6.85 21.80 19.20
CA TYR A 77 -5.80 22.21 20.14
C TYR A 77 -4.60 22.87 19.48
N LEU A 78 -4.26 22.51 18.23
CA LEU A 78 -3.09 23.05 17.55
C LEU A 78 -3.42 24.25 16.65
N ALA A 79 -4.56 24.27 16.00
CA ALA A 79 -4.95 25.40 15.14
C ALA A 79 -4.93 26.76 15.85
N PRO A 80 -5.39 26.90 17.13
CA PRO A 80 -5.36 28.18 17.84
C PRO A 80 -3.95 28.71 18.14
N VAL A 81 -2.95 27.79 18.28
CA VAL A 81 -1.56 28.17 18.61
C VAL A 81 -0.65 28.17 17.38
N GLY A 82 -1.10 27.55 16.29
CA GLY A 82 -0.40 27.45 14.99
C GLY A 82 0.73 26.41 14.98
N SER A 83 1.66 26.47 15.93
CA SER A 83 2.73 25.49 16.08
C SER A 83 3.20 25.32 17.51
N MET A 84 3.75 24.14 17.83
CA MET A 84 4.36 23.83 19.12
C MET A 84 5.46 22.78 18.98
N PRO A 85 6.54 22.82 19.82
CA PRO A 85 7.55 21.79 19.80
C PRO A 85 6.97 20.42 20.15
N PHE A 86 7.43 19.36 19.44
CA PHE A 86 7.05 17.98 19.74
C PHE A 86 8.27 17.15 20.14
N ILE A 87 9.26 17.03 19.25
CA ILE A 87 10.55 16.39 19.55
C ILE A 87 11.64 17.43 19.26
N PRO A 88 12.30 18.00 20.29
CA PRO A 88 13.27 19.08 20.11
C PRO A 88 14.33 18.72 19.06
N GLY A 89 14.56 19.62 18.10
CA GLY A 89 15.56 19.46 17.04
C GLY A 89 15.19 18.45 15.94
N VAL A 90 14.08 17.72 16.06
CA VAL A 90 13.64 16.71 15.07
C VAL A 90 12.30 17.06 14.46
N MET A 91 11.30 17.37 15.30
CA MET A 91 9.92 17.50 14.84
C MET A 91 9.14 18.50 15.68
N GLU A 92 8.28 19.26 15.04
CA GLU A 92 7.27 20.11 15.68
C GLU A 92 5.88 19.73 15.18
N LEU A 93 4.86 20.10 15.94
CA LEU A 93 3.48 20.09 15.47
C LEU A 93 3.19 21.47 14.88
N ARG A 94 2.75 21.50 13.61
CA ARG A 94 2.39 22.72 12.88
C ARG A 94 1.08 22.51 12.14
N TYR A 95 0.07 23.29 12.47
CA TYR A 95 -1.22 23.17 11.82
C TYR A 95 -1.18 23.72 10.39
N VAL A 96 -1.49 22.88 9.42
CA VAL A 96 -1.53 23.25 7.99
C VAL A 96 -2.79 22.67 7.36
N LEU A 97 -3.49 23.46 6.59
CA LEU A 97 -4.57 23.01 5.71
C LEU A 97 -4.01 22.80 4.30
N ASN A 98 -4.00 21.57 3.86
CA ASN A 98 -3.43 21.16 2.57
C ASN A 98 -4.56 20.92 1.55
N ASP A 99 -4.77 21.84 0.65
CA ASP A 99 -5.75 21.78 -0.43
C ASP A 99 -5.23 21.11 -1.71
N GLY A 100 -3.91 20.78 -1.75
CA GLY A 100 -3.24 20.11 -2.84
C GLY A 100 -2.87 18.64 -2.58
N ALA A 101 -1.93 18.16 -3.37
CA ALA A 101 -1.23 16.89 -3.14
C ALA A 101 0.02 17.11 -2.26
N ALA A 102 0.95 16.13 -2.23
CA ALA A 102 2.21 16.28 -1.55
C ALA A 102 2.93 17.55 -2.03
N PHE A 103 3.52 18.32 -1.08
CA PHE A 103 4.16 19.61 -1.33
C PHE A 103 3.21 20.67 -1.92
N SER A 104 1.91 20.61 -1.59
CA SER A 104 0.86 21.50 -2.11
C SER A 104 0.77 21.55 -3.65
N MET A 105 1.19 20.48 -4.31
CA MET A 105 1.01 20.36 -5.77
C MET A 105 -0.49 20.39 -6.08
N LEU A 106 -0.88 21.14 -7.13
CA LEU A 106 -2.26 21.36 -7.54
C LEU A 106 -3.12 22.21 -6.59
N ALA A 107 -2.55 22.83 -5.53
CA ALA A 107 -3.29 23.67 -4.61
C ALA A 107 -3.93 24.89 -5.32
N ASP A 108 -3.21 25.49 -6.27
CA ASP A 108 -3.68 26.67 -7.04
C ASP A 108 -4.61 26.29 -8.21
N ALA A 109 -4.84 25.01 -8.47
CA ALA A 109 -5.70 24.57 -9.56
C ALA A 109 -7.16 24.40 -9.08
N GLU A 110 -8.10 25.14 -9.63
CA GLU A 110 -9.53 25.04 -9.29
C GLU A 110 -10.07 23.59 -9.39
N TRP A 111 -9.56 22.80 -10.34
CA TRP A 111 -9.91 21.40 -10.54
C TRP A 111 -9.05 20.43 -9.68
N GLY A 112 -7.97 20.92 -9.04
CA GLY A 112 -6.98 20.09 -8.34
C GLY A 112 -7.60 19.20 -7.26
N ARG A 113 -8.48 19.76 -6.43
CA ARG A 113 -9.20 19.00 -5.40
C ARG A 113 -10.06 17.88 -5.99
N VAL A 114 -10.85 18.18 -7.02
CA VAL A 114 -11.73 17.18 -7.66
C VAL A 114 -10.90 16.08 -8.28
N PHE A 115 -9.82 16.44 -8.95
CA PHE A 115 -8.88 15.48 -9.52
C PHE A 115 -8.30 14.52 -8.44
N LEU A 116 -7.85 15.05 -7.30
CA LEU A 116 -7.31 14.26 -6.21
C LEU A 116 -8.37 13.34 -5.59
N ILE A 117 -9.62 13.81 -5.43
CA ILE A 117 -10.73 12.97 -4.96
C ILE A 117 -10.97 11.82 -5.93
N VAL A 118 -11.08 12.11 -7.23
CA VAL A 118 -11.37 11.10 -8.25
C VAL A 118 -10.24 10.07 -8.36
N VAL A 119 -9.00 10.53 -8.46
CA VAL A 119 -7.83 9.64 -8.59
C VAL A 119 -7.66 8.76 -7.34
N THR A 120 -7.74 9.35 -6.14
CA THR A 120 -7.65 8.59 -4.89
C THR A 120 -8.83 7.62 -4.76
N GLY A 121 -10.05 8.04 -5.06
CA GLY A 121 -11.23 7.19 -5.02
C GLY A 121 -11.13 6.00 -5.98
N LEU A 122 -10.71 6.25 -7.23
CA LEU A 122 -10.48 5.18 -8.21
C LEU A 122 -9.35 4.22 -7.77
N ALA A 123 -8.26 4.74 -7.22
CA ALA A 123 -7.16 3.92 -6.72
C ALA A 123 -7.61 3.03 -5.55
N LEU A 124 -8.37 3.57 -4.59
CA LEU A 124 -8.93 2.80 -3.49
C LEU A 124 -9.95 1.76 -3.97
N ALA A 125 -10.81 2.12 -4.93
CA ALA A 125 -11.76 1.17 -5.52
C ALA A 125 -11.03 0.02 -6.23
N ALA A 126 -10.02 0.32 -7.04
CA ALA A 126 -9.20 -0.69 -7.70
C ALA A 126 -8.46 -1.59 -6.69
N LEU A 127 -7.92 -1.00 -5.63
CA LEU A 127 -7.26 -1.73 -4.55
C LEU A 127 -8.23 -2.66 -3.81
N ALA A 128 -9.46 -2.19 -3.53
CA ALA A 128 -10.51 -3.00 -2.92
C ALA A 128 -10.91 -4.17 -3.83
N VAL A 129 -11.20 -3.91 -5.11
CA VAL A 129 -11.52 -4.95 -6.09
C VAL A 129 -10.41 -5.99 -6.16
N TYR A 130 -9.14 -5.55 -6.23
CA TYR A 130 -7.99 -6.44 -6.23
C TYR A 130 -7.95 -7.31 -4.96
N PHE A 131 -8.12 -6.71 -3.78
CA PHE A 131 -8.09 -7.42 -2.49
C PHE A 131 -9.20 -8.48 -2.40
N PHE A 132 -10.43 -8.14 -2.78
CA PHE A 132 -11.56 -9.07 -2.72
C PHE A 132 -11.46 -10.17 -3.77
N TRP A 133 -10.94 -9.86 -4.96
CA TRP A 133 -10.81 -10.84 -6.05
C TRP A 133 -9.65 -11.81 -5.82
N LYS A 134 -8.47 -11.28 -5.49
CA LYS A 134 -7.25 -12.08 -5.36
C LYS A 134 -7.12 -12.78 -4.01
N LYS A 135 -7.78 -12.28 -2.97
CA LYS A 135 -7.67 -12.76 -1.59
C LYS A 135 -6.20 -12.91 -1.21
N PRO A 136 -5.56 -11.90 -0.61
CA PRO A 136 -4.13 -11.89 -0.34
C PRO A 136 -3.70 -13.17 0.35
N SER A 137 -2.68 -13.80 -0.19
CA SER A 137 -2.20 -15.11 0.24
C SER A 137 -1.23 -15.01 1.41
N SER A 138 -0.64 -13.83 1.62
CA SER A 138 0.34 -13.61 2.68
C SER A 138 -0.16 -12.58 3.71
N TRP A 139 0.33 -12.73 4.93
CA TRP A 139 0.16 -11.76 6.01
C TRP A 139 0.66 -10.36 5.61
N LEU A 140 1.80 -10.30 4.91
CA LEU A 140 2.42 -9.06 4.47
C LEU A 140 1.55 -8.30 3.47
N GLU A 141 0.98 -8.99 2.47
CA GLU A 141 0.06 -8.38 1.50
C GLU A 141 -1.19 -7.80 2.16
N ARG A 142 -1.69 -8.45 3.22
CA ARG A 142 -2.83 -7.94 3.99
C ARG A 142 -2.51 -6.64 4.70
N TRP A 143 -1.35 -6.54 5.35
CA TRP A 143 -0.94 -5.31 6.01
C TRP A 143 -0.67 -4.17 5.03
N VAL A 144 -0.07 -4.47 3.87
CA VAL A 144 0.06 -3.49 2.79
C VAL A 144 -1.31 -2.93 2.42
N PHE A 145 -2.28 -3.80 2.16
CA PHE A 145 -3.64 -3.37 1.83
C PHE A 145 -4.27 -2.54 2.96
N ILE A 146 -4.26 -3.02 4.19
CA ILE A 146 -4.87 -2.35 5.34
C ILE A 146 -4.30 -0.94 5.51
N LEU A 147 -2.98 -0.80 5.50
CA LEU A 147 -2.32 0.48 5.73
C LEU A 147 -2.56 1.47 4.59
N VAL A 148 -2.33 1.06 3.34
CA VAL A 148 -2.52 1.93 2.19
C VAL A 148 -3.99 2.33 2.04
N PHE A 149 -4.91 1.39 2.28
CA PHE A 149 -6.33 1.68 2.18
C PHE A 149 -6.80 2.63 3.29
N SER A 150 -6.38 2.40 4.55
CA SER A 150 -6.74 3.27 5.68
C SER A 150 -6.21 4.69 5.52
N GLY A 151 -4.94 4.85 5.12
CA GLY A 151 -4.36 6.17 4.91
C GLY A 151 -4.97 6.91 3.72
N GLY A 152 -5.16 6.22 2.60
CA GLY A 152 -5.83 6.81 1.44
C GLY A 152 -7.27 7.22 1.75
N LEU A 153 -8.01 6.38 2.52
CA LEU A 153 -9.38 6.67 2.93
C LEU A 153 -9.44 7.87 3.89
N GLY A 154 -8.52 7.98 4.85
CA GLY A 154 -8.44 9.11 5.78
C GLY A 154 -8.30 10.45 5.04
N ASN A 155 -7.33 10.53 4.12
CA ASN A 155 -7.12 11.74 3.31
C ASN A 155 -8.22 11.99 2.27
N LEU A 156 -8.92 10.95 1.79
CA LEU A 156 -10.07 11.09 0.92
C LEU A 156 -11.27 11.67 1.66
N ILE A 157 -11.56 11.19 2.87
CA ILE A 157 -12.64 11.71 3.73
C ILE A 157 -12.46 13.22 3.94
N ASP A 158 -11.28 13.68 4.30
CA ASP A 158 -10.99 15.09 4.50
C ASP A 158 -11.28 15.93 3.25
N ARG A 159 -10.78 15.48 2.08
CA ARG A 159 -11.00 16.21 0.82
C ARG A 159 -12.46 16.26 0.40
N VAL A 160 -13.22 15.20 0.65
CA VAL A 160 -14.66 15.15 0.31
C VAL A 160 -15.47 16.02 1.25
N LEU A 161 -15.19 15.98 2.57
CA LEU A 161 -15.99 16.69 3.58
C LEU A 161 -15.56 18.14 3.76
N ASN A 162 -14.24 18.38 3.82
CA ASN A 162 -13.69 19.69 4.21
C ASN A 162 -13.12 20.45 3.00
N GLY A 163 -12.75 19.77 1.92
CA GLY A 163 -12.08 20.34 0.76
C GLY A 163 -10.56 20.40 0.86
N TYR A 164 -9.99 20.12 2.02
CA TYR A 164 -8.56 20.11 2.33
C TYR A 164 -8.23 18.93 3.23
N VAL A 165 -6.95 18.65 3.41
CA VAL A 165 -6.44 17.67 4.37
C VAL A 165 -5.79 18.41 5.52
N VAL A 166 -6.01 17.97 6.76
CA VAL A 166 -5.34 18.53 7.93
C VAL A 166 -3.99 17.82 8.12
N ASP A 167 -2.90 18.56 7.96
CA ASP A 167 -1.54 18.12 8.19
C ASP A 167 -0.95 18.79 9.45
N PHE A 168 -0.11 18.07 10.20
CA PHE A 168 0.37 18.60 11.48
C PHE A 168 1.74 18.11 11.94
N PHE A 169 2.38 17.15 11.31
CA PHE A 169 3.77 16.76 11.59
C PHE A 169 4.73 17.50 10.67
N ALA A 170 5.57 18.37 11.23
CA ALA A 170 6.60 19.12 10.51
C ALA A 170 8.00 18.72 11.01
N THR A 171 8.91 18.39 10.09
CA THR A 171 10.32 18.14 10.39
C THR A 171 11.05 19.46 10.58
N THR A 172 11.98 19.55 11.57
CA THR A 172 12.74 20.77 11.86
C THR A 172 14.17 20.73 11.33
N PHE A 173 14.71 19.53 11.05
CA PHE A 173 16.09 19.33 10.60
C PHE A 173 16.23 19.34 9.06
N MET A 174 15.13 19.31 8.33
CA MET A 174 15.09 19.33 6.89
C MET A 174 13.80 19.99 6.38
N ASN A 175 13.86 20.59 5.20
CA ASN A 175 12.67 21.13 4.54
C ASN A 175 11.88 20.00 3.89
N PHE A 176 10.85 19.54 4.60
CA PHE A 176 9.94 18.48 4.14
C PHE A 176 8.49 18.94 4.26
N ALA A 177 7.60 18.42 3.45
CA ALA A 177 6.18 18.72 3.53
C ALA A 177 5.64 18.33 4.92
N VAL A 178 4.73 19.14 5.46
CA VAL A 178 3.97 18.78 6.65
C VAL A 178 3.05 17.62 6.29
N PHE A 179 2.91 16.64 7.17
CA PHE A 179 2.17 15.41 6.91
C PHE A 179 1.32 15.00 8.13
N ASN A 180 0.53 13.97 8.00
CA ASN A 180 -0.39 13.46 9.01
C ASN A 180 -0.24 11.95 9.25
N VAL A 181 -1.11 11.37 10.10
CA VAL A 181 -1.09 9.95 10.44
C VAL A 181 -1.47 9.06 9.24
N ALA A 182 -2.40 9.49 8.38
CA ALA A 182 -2.76 8.78 7.17
C ALA A 182 -1.57 8.61 6.22
N ASP A 183 -0.74 9.67 6.07
CA ASP A 183 0.47 9.62 5.26
C ASP A 183 1.50 8.63 5.82
N CYS A 184 1.63 8.55 7.16
CA CYS A 184 2.46 7.52 7.81
C CYS A 184 1.97 6.12 7.44
N PHE A 185 0.66 5.87 7.44
CA PHE A 185 0.11 4.57 7.04
C PHE A 185 0.42 4.24 5.58
N VAL A 186 0.26 5.21 4.67
CA VAL A 186 0.61 5.01 3.25
C VAL A 186 2.09 4.73 3.09
N CYS A 187 2.98 5.49 3.73
CA CYS A 187 4.43 5.31 3.66
C CYS A 187 4.88 3.95 4.19
N VAL A 188 4.38 3.53 5.36
CA VAL A 188 4.69 2.21 5.93
C VAL A 188 4.14 1.11 5.04
N GLY A 189 2.91 1.25 4.54
CA GLY A 189 2.30 0.31 3.60
C GLY A 189 3.10 0.17 2.30
N ALA A 190 3.59 1.29 1.74
CA ALA A 190 4.45 1.29 0.56
C ALA A 190 5.80 0.60 0.83
N ALA A 191 6.43 0.85 1.98
CA ALA A 191 7.66 0.17 2.38
C ALA A 191 7.46 -1.35 2.52
N LEU A 192 6.37 -1.78 3.15
CA LEU A 192 6.02 -3.20 3.25
C LEU A 192 5.74 -3.83 1.88
N PHE A 193 5.14 -3.08 0.95
CA PHE A 193 4.92 -3.53 -0.42
C PHE A 193 6.25 -3.80 -1.14
N VAL A 194 7.21 -2.87 -1.04
CA VAL A 194 8.56 -3.07 -1.61
C VAL A 194 9.22 -4.31 -1.01
N ILE A 195 9.14 -4.50 0.31
CA ILE A 195 9.66 -5.70 0.98
C ILE A 195 8.97 -6.98 0.45
N ALA A 196 7.66 -6.94 0.23
CA ALA A 196 6.91 -8.07 -0.29
C ALA A 196 7.38 -8.45 -1.71
N VAL A 197 7.57 -7.46 -2.58
CA VAL A 197 8.06 -7.67 -3.95
C VAL A 197 9.48 -8.25 -3.94
N LEU A 198 10.39 -7.66 -3.15
CA LEU A 198 11.78 -8.14 -3.05
C LEU A 198 11.86 -9.58 -2.52
N ARG A 199 11.03 -9.95 -1.53
CA ARG A 199 10.97 -11.32 -1.04
C ARG A 199 10.50 -12.31 -2.12
N GLN A 200 9.47 -11.95 -2.87
CA GLN A 200 8.98 -12.80 -3.97
C GLN A 200 10.05 -13.02 -5.04
N GLU A 201 10.79 -11.98 -5.41
CA GLU A 201 11.89 -12.08 -6.38
C GLU A 201 13.05 -12.96 -5.87
N LEU A 202 13.42 -12.83 -4.58
CA LEU A 202 14.46 -13.64 -3.98
C LEU A 202 14.08 -15.12 -3.89
N ASP A 203 12.82 -15.41 -3.53
CA ASP A 203 12.33 -16.80 -3.47
C ASP A 203 12.29 -17.42 -4.87
N ALA A 204 11.84 -16.68 -5.88
CA ALA A 204 11.84 -17.13 -7.28
C ALA A 204 13.27 -17.48 -7.78
N LYS A 205 14.27 -16.63 -7.46
CA LYS A 205 15.67 -16.88 -7.82
C LYS A 205 16.26 -18.10 -7.12
N LYS A 206 15.91 -18.34 -5.84
CA LYS A 206 16.34 -19.53 -5.11
C LYS A 206 15.76 -20.80 -5.71
N GLU A 207 14.48 -20.80 -6.05
CA GLU A 207 13.81 -21.94 -6.71
C GLU A 207 14.46 -22.25 -8.08
N GLN A 208 14.81 -21.22 -8.85
CA GLN A 208 15.46 -21.38 -10.14
C GLN A 208 16.88 -21.96 -10.02
N LYS A 209 17.66 -21.51 -9.03
CA LYS A 209 19.02 -22.01 -8.78
C LYS A 209 19.00 -23.47 -8.33
N ALA A 210 18.12 -23.81 -7.37
CA ALA A 210 17.98 -25.18 -6.90
C ALA A 210 17.60 -26.17 -8.02
N GLY A 211 16.72 -25.78 -8.94
CA GLY A 211 16.35 -26.60 -10.09
C GLY A 211 17.45 -26.73 -11.15
N THR A 212 18.43 -25.83 -11.19
CA THR A 212 19.60 -25.92 -12.09
C THR A 212 20.64 -26.88 -11.53
N ASP A 213 20.89 -26.83 -10.20
CA ASP A 213 21.86 -27.66 -9.52
C ASP A 213 21.41 -29.16 -9.46
N GLU A 214 20.09 -29.44 -9.51
CA GLU A 214 19.54 -30.80 -9.52
C GLU A 214 19.64 -31.49 -10.91
N ASN A 215 19.83 -30.69 -11.97
CA ASN A 215 19.93 -31.17 -13.35
C ASN A 215 21.37 -31.20 -13.90
N ALA A 216 22.38 -30.90 -13.08
CA ALA A 216 23.82 -30.94 -13.41
C ALA A 216 24.49 -32.16 -12.82
#